data_b313aa9351e0b44efd92226ef9edf3be
#
_entry.id   b313aa9351e0b44efd92226ef9edf3be
#
_cell.length_a   1.000
_cell.length_b   1.000
_cell.length_c   1.000
_cell.angle_alpha   90.00
_cell.angle_beta   90.00
_cell.angle_gamma   90.00
#
_symmetry.space_group_name_H-M   'P 1'
#
loop_
_entity.id
_entity.type
_entity.pdbx_description
1 polymer ?
#
loop_
_entity_poly.entity_id
_entity_poly.type
_entity_poly.pdbx_seq_one_letter_code
_entity_poly.pdbx_strand_id
1 'polypeptide(L)'
;MPKLRDKAWKHFSLYIRHRGSVGGYNKCVTCDIVFPISELHAGHFEHGKTKEFYFDEDNVHPQCPRCNHFLSGNLIKYTLFMLKEYGQNTIDRLMASKKTVWKRTYLEDLIKKYK
;
A
#
# COMPACT_ATOMS: atom_id res chain seq x y z
N MET A 1 -13.78 -13.59 -5.83
CA MET A 1 -13.01 -14.80 -5.52
C MET A 1 -11.81 -14.44 -4.68
N PRO A 2 -11.66 -15.07 -3.49
CA PRO A 2 -10.51 -14.75 -2.62
C PRO A 2 -9.16 -14.97 -3.32
N LYS A 3 -9.03 -16.06 -4.06
CA LYS A 3 -7.77 -16.39 -4.76
C LYS A 3 -7.38 -15.35 -5.80
N LEU A 4 -8.35 -14.82 -6.53
CA LEU A 4 -8.08 -13.80 -7.55
C LEU A 4 -7.64 -12.49 -6.91
N ARG A 5 -8.30 -12.08 -5.82
CA ARG A 5 -7.91 -10.89 -5.07
C ARG A 5 -6.52 -11.06 -4.47
N ASP A 6 -6.22 -12.22 -3.92
CA ASP A 6 -4.90 -12.50 -3.35
C ASP A 6 -3.81 -12.45 -4.41
N LYS A 7 -4.09 -12.96 -5.59
CA LYS A 7 -3.17 -12.89 -6.72
C LYS A 7 -2.93 -11.45 -7.16
N ALA A 8 -3.99 -10.66 -7.28
CA ALA A 8 -3.90 -9.23 -7.59
C ALA A 8 -3.07 -8.50 -6.53
N TRP A 9 -3.31 -8.79 -5.26
CA TRP A 9 -2.56 -8.19 -4.15
C TRP A 9 -1.08 -8.57 -4.20
N LYS A 10 -0.75 -9.82 -4.52
CA LYS A 10 0.63 -10.26 -4.64
C LYS A 10 1.41 -9.39 -5.63
N HIS A 11 0.86 -9.18 -6.82
CA HIS A 11 1.52 -8.37 -7.84
C HIS A 11 1.54 -6.89 -7.49
N PHE A 12 0.45 -6.36 -6.97
CA PHE A 12 0.36 -4.96 -6.55
C PHE A 12 1.33 -4.67 -5.40
N SER A 13 1.35 -5.52 -4.38
CA SER A 13 2.25 -5.40 -3.23
C SER A 13 3.71 -5.41 -3.66
N LEU A 14 4.06 -6.30 -4.59
CA LEU A 14 5.43 -6.40 -5.09
C LEU A 14 5.83 -5.11 -5.82
N TYR A 15 4.95 -4.57 -6.66
CA TYR A 15 5.15 -3.29 -7.32
C TYR A 15 5.40 -2.16 -6.32
N ILE A 16 4.57 -2.07 -5.28
CA ILE A 16 4.68 -1.02 -4.25
C ILE A 16 6.03 -1.12 -3.52
N ARG A 17 6.45 -2.34 -3.13
CA ARG A 17 7.70 -2.53 -2.40
C ARG A 17 8.93 -2.21 -3.25
N HIS A 18 8.83 -2.37 -4.57
CA HIS A 18 9.91 -2.04 -5.49
C HIS A 18 9.92 -0.56 -5.90
N ARG A 19 8.80 0.12 -5.81
CA ARG A 19 8.66 1.51 -6.23
C ARG A 19 9.60 2.41 -5.44
N GLY A 20 10.53 3.08 -6.14
CA GLY A 20 11.54 3.93 -5.51
C GLY A 20 12.72 3.19 -4.90
N SER A 21 12.81 1.87 -5.10
CA SER A 21 13.92 1.08 -4.57
C SER A 21 15.23 1.35 -5.31
N VAL A 22 16.35 1.15 -4.62
CA VAL A 22 17.69 1.28 -5.19
C VAL A 22 18.51 0.07 -4.75
N GLY A 23 19.05 -0.67 -5.74
CA GLY A 23 19.94 -1.79 -5.49
C GLY A 23 19.34 -2.90 -4.62
N GLY A 24 18.05 -3.13 -4.72
CA GLY A 24 17.37 -4.16 -3.94
C GLY A 24 16.94 -3.72 -2.54
N TYR A 25 17.09 -2.43 -2.21
CA TYR A 25 16.73 -1.86 -0.91
C TYR A 25 15.72 -0.74 -1.08
N ASN A 26 14.86 -0.57 -0.09
CA ASN A 26 13.91 0.54 -0.07
C ASN A 26 13.70 1.01 1.38
N LYS A 27 13.12 2.19 1.52
CA LYS A 27 12.93 2.82 2.81
C LYS A 27 11.50 2.61 3.31
N CYS A 28 11.37 2.27 4.60
CA CYS A 28 10.08 2.32 5.28
C CYS A 28 9.63 3.77 5.35
N VAL A 29 8.47 4.10 4.79
CA VAL A 29 8.00 5.51 4.72
C VAL A 29 7.65 6.09 6.09
N THR A 30 7.45 5.27 7.10
CA THR A 30 7.04 5.74 8.43
C THR A 30 8.15 5.81 9.46
N CYS A 31 9.24 5.07 9.30
CA CYS A 31 10.39 5.16 10.21
C CYS A 31 11.70 5.55 9.53
N ASP A 32 11.70 5.66 8.20
CA ASP A 32 12.83 6.06 7.36
C ASP A 32 14.05 5.12 7.39
N ILE A 33 13.92 3.95 7.99
CA ILE A 33 14.98 2.94 7.97
C ILE A 33 14.94 2.18 6.65
N VAL A 34 16.12 1.92 6.08
CA VAL A 34 16.27 1.19 4.82
C VAL A 34 16.33 -0.31 5.09
N PHE A 35 15.59 -1.07 4.30
CA PHE A 35 15.50 -2.53 4.41
C PHE A 35 15.65 -3.18 3.04
N PRO A 36 16.11 -4.44 2.98
CA PRO A 36 15.96 -5.24 1.76
C PRO A 36 14.47 -5.32 1.39
N ILE A 37 14.17 -5.27 0.09
CA ILE A 37 12.77 -5.30 -0.38
C ILE A 37 12.02 -6.53 0.15
N SER A 38 12.72 -7.67 0.26
CA SER A 38 12.12 -8.92 0.77
C SER A 38 11.60 -8.82 2.21
N GLU A 39 12.10 -7.86 3.00
CA GLU A 39 11.69 -7.66 4.39
C GLU A 39 10.61 -6.59 4.55
N LEU A 40 10.25 -5.91 3.47
CA LEU A 40 9.24 -4.86 3.52
C LEU A 40 7.84 -5.41 3.24
N HIS A 41 6.84 -4.74 3.84
CA HIS A 41 5.43 -4.96 3.54
C HIS A 41 4.91 -3.80 2.69
N ALA A 42 3.81 -4.03 2.00
CA ALA A 42 3.04 -2.97 1.37
C ALA A 42 1.96 -2.56 2.38
N GLY A 43 2.17 -1.42 3.04
CA GLY A 43 1.31 -0.97 4.12
C GLY A 43 0.29 0.06 3.66
N HIS A 44 -0.97 -0.13 4.06
CA HIS A 44 -2.05 0.80 3.74
C HIS A 44 -2.07 1.98 4.71
N PHE A 45 -2.30 3.18 4.18
CA PHE A 45 -2.60 4.34 5.01
C PHE A 45 -4.05 4.24 5.54
N GLU A 46 -5.02 4.08 4.64
CA GLU A 46 -6.41 3.79 5.01
C GLU A 46 -6.65 2.30 4.85
N HIS A 47 -7.04 1.63 5.94
CA HIS A 47 -7.20 0.19 5.98
C HIS A 47 -8.57 -0.27 5.51
N GLY A 48 -8.66 -1.52 5.09
CA GLY A 48 -9.91 -2.17 4.74
C GLY A 48 -9.85 -2.91 3.41
N LYS A 49 -9.89 -4.25 3.48
CA LYS A 49 -9.80 -5.11 2.30
C LYS A 49 -10.99 -4.96 1.34
N THR A 50 -12.11 -4.45 1.84
CA THR A 50 -13.31 -4.23 1.05
C THR A 50 -13.53 -2.76 0.69
N LYS A 51 -12.57 -1.90 1.00
CA LYS A 51 -12.64 -0.48 0.68
C LYS A 51 -12.08 -0.21 -0.72
N GLU A 52 -12.65 0.80 -1.40
CA GLU A 52 -12.35 1.09 -2.81
C GLU A 52 -10.89 1.45 -3.09
N PHE A 53 -10.16 1.96 -2.09
CA PHE A 53 -8.76 2.35 -2.26
C PHE A 53 -7.75 1.30 -1.78
N TYR A 54 -8.20 0.05 -1.63
CA TYR A 54 -7.31 -1.05 -1.23
C TYR A 54 -6.16 -1.22 -2.23
N PHE A 55 -6.41 -1.01 -3.52
CA PHE A 55 -5.43 -1.11 -4.60
C PHE A 55 -5.03 0.25 -5.16
N ASP A 56 -5.15 1.32 -4.39
CA ASP A 56 -4.79 2.67 -4.84
C ASP A 56 -3.32 2.94 -4.54
N GLU A 57 -2.57 3.37 -5.56
CA GLU A 57 -1.13 3.60 -5.42
C GLU A 57 -0.78 4.71 -4.44
N ASP A 58 -1.68 5.66 -4.20
CA ASP A 58 -1.45 6.72 -3.22
C ASP A 58 -1.69 6.24 -1.79
N ASN A 59 -2.45 5.15 -1.63
CA ASN A 59 -2.83 4.62 -0.33
C ASN A 59 -1.87 3.56 0.22
N VAL A 60 -0.92 3.09 -0.58
CA VAL A 60 -0.10 1.93 -0.22
C VAL A 60 1.37 2.25 -0.45
N HIS A 61 2.19 2.03 0.58
CA HIS A 61 3.62 2.35 0.53
C HIS A 61 4.43 1.31 1.27
N PRO A 62 5.75 1.21 0.99
CA PRO A 62 6.62 0.30 1.73
C PRO A 62 6.68 0.64 3.21
N GLN A 63 6.45 -0.36 4.05
CA GLN A 63 6.63 -0.25 5.50
C GLN A 63 7.35 -1.48 6.03
N CYS A 64 8.19 -1.29 7.04
CA CYS A 64 8.83 -2.41 7.72
C CYS A 64 7.79 -3.16 8.58
N PRO A 65 8.05 -4.43 8.94
CA PRO A 65 7.11 -5.20 9.77
C PRO A 65 6.77 -4.53 11.09
N ARG A 66 7.73 -3.86 11.73
CA ARG A 66 7.48 -3.16 12.98
C ARG A 66 6.42 -2.07 12.81
N CYS A 67 6.58 -1.20 11.81
CA CYS A 67 5.62 -0.12 11.58
C CYS A 67 4.28 -0.63 11.09
N ASN A 68 4.29 -1.57 10.14
CA ASN A 68 3.05 -2.07 9.53
C ASN A 68 2.25 -2.96 10.45
N HIS A 69 2.91 -3.84 11.20
CA HIS A 69 2.23 -4.83 12.05
C HIS A 69 2.21 -4.42 13.52
N PHE A 70 3.38 -4.32 14.14
CA PHE A 70 3.46 -4.10 15.60
C PHE A 70 2.97 -2.72 16.02
N LEU A 71 3.15 -1.71 15.20
CA LEU A 71 2.66 -0.34 15.46
C LEU A 71 1.33 -0.06 14.73
N SER A 72 0.66 -1.11 14.25
CA SER A 72 -0.64 -1.02 13.58
C SER A 72 -0.66 0.04 12.45
N GLY A 73 0.41 0.09 11.66
CA GLY A 73 0.54 1.02 10.55
C GLY A 73 1.27 2.31 10.90
N ASN A 74 1.57 2.55 12.18
CA ASN A 74 2.26 3.76 12.65
C ASN A 74 1.61 5.02 12.08
N LEU A 75 0.30 5.18 12.31
CA LEU A 75 -0.55 6.16 11.61
C LEU A 75 -0.12 7.61 11.78
N ILE A 76 0.42 7.99 12.95
CA ILE A 76 0.87 9.36 13.16
C ILE A 76 2.01 9.69 12.18
N LYS A 77 3.01 8.83 12.10
CA LYS A 77 4.12 9.00 11.16
C LYS A 77 3.66 8.86 9.71
N TYR A 78 2.73 7.94 9.45
CA TYR A 78 2.20 7.76 8.11
C TYR A 78 1.43 8.99 7.64
N THR A 79 0.65 9.61 8.53
CA THR A 79 -0.06 10.85 8.22
C THR A 79 0.90 11.97 7.85
N LEU A 80 2.00 12.11 8.61
CA LEU A 80 3.03 13.11 8.31
C LEU A 80 3.67 12.87 6.93
N PHE A 81 3.97 11.61 6.62
CA PHE A 81 4.47 11.23 5.30
C PHE A 81 3.49 11.61 4.20
N MET A 82 2.20 11.26 4.37
CA MET A 82 1.17 11.53 3.39
C MET A 82 0.97 13.03 3.16
N LEU A 83 0.99 13.82 4.24
CA LEU A 83 0.88 15.28 4.13
C LEU A 83 2.03 15.87 3.31
N LYS A 84 3.23 15.43 3.58
CA LYS A 84 4.42 15.91 2.89
C LYS A 84 4.44 15.50 1.41
N GLU A 85 4.08 14.25 1.13
CA GLU A 85 4.20 13.67 -0.20
C GLU A 85 3.04 14.06 -1.11
N TYR A 86 1.81 14.07 -0.59
CA TYR A 86 0.59 14.25 -1.39
C TYR A 86 -0.24 15.46 -1.00
N GLY A 87 -0.26 15.83 0.29
CA GLY A 87 -1.08 16.92 0.78
C GLY A 87 -2.43 16.48 1.34
N GLN A 88 -3.16 17.43 1.95
CA GLN A 88 -4.40 17.16 2.66
C GLN A 88 -5.51 16.63 1.75
N ASN A 89 -5.61 17.13 0.51
CA ASN A 89 -6.68 16.70 -0.39
C ASN A 89 -6.64 15.20 -0.68
N THR A 90 -5.44 14.65 -0.87
CA THR A 90 -5.28 13.20 -1.08
C THR A 90 -5.68 12.42 0.15
N ILE A 91 -5.29 12.89 1.34
CA ILE A 91 -5.69 12.26 2.60
C ILE A 91 -7.21 12.25 2.73
N ASP A 92 -7.86 13.38 2.48
CA ASP A 92 -9.32 13.49 2.56
C ASP A 92 -10.00 12.52 1.59
N ARG A 93 -9.48 12.41 0.37
CA ARG A 93 -9.98 11.47 -0.63
C ARG A 93 -9.90 10.02 -0.14
N LEU A 94 -8.76 9.64 0.39
CA LEU A 94 -8.55 8.26 0.85
C LEU A 94 -9.41 7.95 2.08
N MET A 95 -9.56 8.89 3.00
CA MET A 95 -10.37 8.71 4.20
C MET A 95 -11.87 8.66 3.90
N ALA A 96 -12.30 9.17 2.76
CA ALA A 96 -13.69 9.11 2.31
C ALA A 96 -14.02 7.82 1.56
N SER A 97 -13.14 6.82 1.61
CA SER A 97 -13.32 5.56 0.89
C SER A 97 -14.60 4.83 1.33
N LYS A 98 -15.23 4.15 0.38
CA LYS A 98 -16.46 3.39 0.59
C LYS A 98 -16.22 1.91 0.37
N LYS A 99 -17.10 1.09 0.93
CA LYS A 99 -17.08 -0.34 0.66
C LYS A 99 -17.33 -0.60 -0.82
N THR A 100 -16.65 -1.59 -1.36
CA THR A 100 -16.81 -2.00 -2.75
C THR A 100 -16.74 -3.51 -2.87
N VAL A 101 -17.27 -4.02 -3.97
CA VAL A 101 -17.12 -5.42 -4.36
C VAL A 101 -16.23 -5.45 -5.59
N TRP A 102 -15.11 -6.16 -5.50
CA TRP A 102 -14.15 -6.21 -6.58
C TRP A 102 -14.67 -7.10 -7.70
N LYS A 103 -14.93 -6.52 -8.87
CA LYS A 103 -15.32 -7.28 -10.06
C LYS A 103 -14.14 -8.10 -10.56
N ARG A 104 -14.43 -9.28 -11.10
CA ARG A 104 -13.43 -10.17 -11.65
C ARG A 104 -12.55 -9.48 -12.72
N THR A 105 -13.18 -8.74 -13.62
CA THR A 105 -12.47 -8.03 -14.69
C THR A 105 -11.50 -7.01 -14.13
N TYR A 106 -11.89 -6.28 -13.08
CA TYR A 106 -11.02 -5.31 -12.43
C TYR A 106 -9.78 -5.98 -11.84
N LEU A 107 -9.99 -7.11 -11.14
CA LEU A 107 -8.88 -7.84 -10.53
C LEU A 107 -7.95 -8.44 -11.59
N GLU A 108 -8.49 -8.93 -12.68
CA GLU A 108 -7.70 -9.44 -13.80
C GLU A 108 -6.87 -8.34 -14.44
N ASP A 109 -7.45 -7.15 -14.59
CA ASP A 109 -6.73 -5.99 -15.13
C ASP A 109 -5.58 -5.54 -14.22
N LEU A 110 -5.80 -5.58 -12.89
CA LEU A 110 -4.73 -5.30 -11.92
C LEU A 110 -3.57 -6.29 -12.06
N ILE A 111 -3.89 -7.57 -12.19
CA ILE A 111 -2.86 -8.60 -12.35
C ILE A 111 -2.03 -8.32 -13.61
N LYS A 112 -2.66 -7.99 -14.72
CA LYS A 112 -1.96 -7.65 -15.97
C LYS A 112 -1.10 -6.40 -15.81
N LYS A 113 -1.62 -5.39 -15.12
CA LYS A 113 -0.92 -4.11 -14.95
C LYS A 113 0.35 -4.25 -14.13
N TYR A 114 0.32 -5.05 -13.05
CA TYR A 114 1.43 -5.12 -12.09
C TYR A 114 2.27 -6.41 -12.20
N LYS A 115 1.93 -7.30 -13.08
CA LYS A 115 2.65 -8.57 -13.27
C LYS A 115 4.08 -8.40 -13.86
#